data_b9b4f34b69686cb1d46ee14c26b7d947
#
_entry.id   b9b4f34b69686cb1d46ee14c26b7d947
#
_cell.length_a   1.000
_cell.length_b   1.000
_cell.length_c   1.000
_cell.angle_alpha   90.00
_cell.angle_beta   90.00
_cell.angle_gamma   90.00
#
_symmetry.space_group_name_H-M   'P 1'
#
loop_
_entity.id
_entity.type
_entity.pdbx_description
1 polymer ?
#
loop_
_entity_poly.entity_id
_entity_poly.type
_entity_poly.pdbx_seq_one_letter_code
_entity_poly.pdbx_strand_id
1 'polypeptide(L)'
;MKIFEFDSPEAMKDGAVAKQVGPHGLTIETLDEDGNIVKEAEEQRNARLARENGEMLAEEEEKLAEQNHGLKFAIRPIKDFSIGRIEFPLEIIDEINDHIDNVIIPANKSFADGLVGQLKNDKKSAQLDFPLDSDVGVQLKTVFEQIGKTYLKQGYERDSDTECFQCWTNHAYAGDFNPYHDHGVQTMAGLSGFLWLKNPECIEKLDSNPAPMHNASGSVDGFTQLIWGTTTRKDVLALHSQTEEYVKPEVGVMLIFPNWLKHQVLPFFGEGERRSLAMNWNVTDTEQQLRAFMSERETLKYDEYLASKKEDNE
;
A
#
# COMPACT_ATOMS: atom_id res chain seq x y z
N MET A 1 -23.04 -17.54 23.07
CA MET A 1 -22.95 -16.18 23.63
C MET A 1 -22.08 -16.31 24.87
N LYS A 2 -20.80 -15.89 24.81
CA LYS A 2 -19.87 -15.92 25.93
C LYS A 2 -19.99 -14.59 26.65
N ILE A 3 -20.38 -14.63 27.91
CA ILE A 3 -20.35 -13.49 28.83
C ILE A 3 -18.90 -13.44 29.34
N PHE A 4 -18.20 -12.33 29.14
CA PHE A 4 -16.89 -12.12 29.75
C PHE A 4 -17.12 -11.55 31.14
N GLU A 5 -16.80 -12.32 32.18
CA GLU A 5 -16.61 -11.83 33.56
C GLU A 5 -15.16 -11.31 33.64
N PHE A 6 -15.02 -10.02 33.97
CA PHE A 6 -13.73 -9.44 34.32
C PHE A 6 -13.58 -9.48 35.83
N ASP A 7 -12.99 -10.55 36.35
CA ASP A 7 -12.43 -10.61 37.71
C ASP A 7 -10.91 -10.39 37.57
N SER A 8 -10.43 -9.14 37.50
CA SER A 8 -9.04 -8.84 37.77
C SER A 8 -8.91 -7.86 38.91
N PRO A 9 -8.04 -8.16 39.90
CA PRO A 9 -7.82 -7.29 41.08
C PRO A 9 -7.22 -5.91 40.71
N GLU A 10 -6.76 -5.71 39.48
CA GLU A 10 -6.19 -4.45 39.00
C GLU A 10 -7.25 -3.44 38.55
N ALA A 11 -8.42 -3.90 38.09
CA ALA A 11 -9.54 -3.03 37.74
C ALA A 11 -10.19 -2.33 38.97
N MET A 12 -9.92 -2.81 40.17
CA MET A 12 -10.44 -2.22 41.43
C MET A 12 -9.59 -1.05 41.95
N LYS A 13 -8.42 -0.76 41.37
CA LYS A 13 -7.53 0.30 41.87
C LYS A 13 -7.91 1.71 41.45
N ASP A 14 -8.74 1.86 40.43
CA ASP A 14 -9.11 3.17 39.88
C ASP A 14 -10.54 3.62 40.23
N GLY A 15 -11.15 3.07 41.28
CA GLY A 15 -12.44 3.55 41.82
C GLY A 15 -13.65 3.30 40.91
N ALA A 16 -13.53 2.43 39.90
CA ALA A 16 -14.64 2.08 39.02
C ALA A 16 -15.39 0.85 39.55
N VAL A 17 -16.66 0.99 39.87
CA VAL A 17 -17.54 -0.11 40.23
C VAL A 17 -18.45 -0.44 39.07
N ALA A 18 -18.27 -1.64 38.49
CA ALA A 18 -19.19 -2.12 37.46
C ALA A 18 -20.51 -2.58 38.14
N LYS A 19 -21.60 -1.95 37.79
CA LYS A 19 -22.94 -2.36 38.19
C LYS A 19 -23.81 -2.61 36.96
N GLN A 20 -24.19 -3.86 36.81
CA GLN A 20 -25.32 -4.36 36.05
C GLN A 20 -25.27 -4.25 34.52
N VAL A 21 -25.18 -5.42 33.88
CA VAL A 21 -25.36 -5.58 32.43
C VAL A 21 -26.85 -5.64 32.11
N GLY A 22 -27.37 -4.56 31.52
CA GLY A 22 -28.71 -4.55 30.93
C GLY A 22 -28.65 -4.94 29.44
N PRO A 23 -29.77 -5.15 28.77
CA PRO A 23 -29.82 -5.54 27.35
C PRO A 23 -29.19 -4.54 26.38
N HIS A 24 -28.72 -3.39 26.83
CA HIS A 24 -28.14 -2.29 26.03
C HIS A 24 -26.71 -1.88 26.40
N GLY A 25 -25.96 -2.70 27.17
CA GLY A 25 -24.54 -2.44 27.43
C GLY A 25 -24.18 -2.17 28.89
N LEU A 26 -22.87 -2.09 29.17
CA LEU A 26 -22.26 -1.85 30.49
C LEU A 26 -22.42 -0.37 30.87
N THR A 27 -22.99 -0.07 32.01
CA THR A 27 -22.96 1.27 32.63
C THR A 27 -21.83 1.31 33.67
N ILE A 28 -20.82 2.15 33.45
CA ILE A 28 -19.73 2.39 34.39
C ILE A 28 -20.12 3.61 35.23
N GLU A 29 -20.19 3.46 36.54
CA GLU A 29 -20.41 4.56 37.50
C GLU A 29 -19.04 4.97 38.06
N THR A 30 -18.69 6.26 37.97
CA THR A 30 -17.51 6.84 38.60
C THR A 30 -17.92 7.47 39.93
N LEU A 31 -17.10 7.33 40.96
CA LEU A 31 -17.30 7.98 42.24
C LEU A 31 -16.46 9.26 42.32
N ASP A 32 -17.02 10.34 42.91
CA ASP A 32 -16.25 11.53 43.27
C ASP A 32 -15.35 11.29 44.49
N GLU A 33 -14.55 12.30 44.87
CA GLU A 33 -13.64 12.23 46.02
C GLU A 33 -14.36 11.99 47.34
N ASP A 34 -15.66 12.25 47.43
CA ASP A 34 -16.52 12.04 48.58
C ASP A 34 -17.28 10.70 48.55
N GLY A 35 -17.07 9.87 47.51
CA GLY A 35 -17.69 8.57 47.35
C GLY A 35 -19.12 8.57 46.82
N ASN A 36 -19.58 9.68 46.23
CA ASN A 36 -20.89 9.76 45.59
C ASN A 36 -20.79 9.37 44.11
N ILE A 37 -21.84 8.72 43.60
CA ILE A 37 -21.92 8.32 42.20
C ILE A 37 -22.11 9.57 41.32
N VAL A 38 -21.12 9.87 40.50
CA VAL A 38 -21.21 10.92 39.48
C VAL A 38 -21.79 10.33 38.19
N LYS A 39 -23.02 10.67 37.90
CA LYS A 39 -23.61 10.38 36.60
C LYS A 39 -23.18 11.43 35.59
N GLU A 40 -22.07 11.20 34.90
CA GLU A 40 -21.77 11.95 33.70
C GLU A 40 -22.84 11.63 32.66
N ALA A 41 -23.48 12.66 32.10
CA ALA A 41 -24.45 12.45 31.03
C ALA A 41 -23.74 11.69 29.88
N GLU A 42 -24.38 10.66 29.33
CA GLU A 42 -23.82 9.79 28.30
C GLU A 42 -23.28 10.59 27.10
N GLU A 43 -23.93 11.69 26.76
CA GLU A 43 -23.47 12.62 25.71
C GLU A 43 -22.16 13.32 26.08
N GLN A 44 -21.97 13.75 27.34
CA GLN A 44 -20.75 14.42 27.79
C GLN A 44 -19.57 13.45 27.83
N ARG A 45 -19.79 12.23 28.28
CA ARG A 45 -18.81 11.16 28.30
C ARG A 45 -18.37 10.77 26.89
N ASN A 46 -19.31 10.56 25.98
CA ASN A 46 -19.02 10.23 24.60
C ASN A 46 -18.25 11.35 23.89
N ALA A 47 -18.60 12.61 24.18
CA ALA A 47 -17.89 13.78 23.65
C ALA A 47 -16.46 13.89 24.22
N ARG A 48 -16.25 13.57 25.52
CA ARG A 48 -14.92 13.54 26.14
C ARG A 48 -14.05 12.44 25.55
N LEU A 49 -14.58 11.20 25.47
CA LEU A 49 -13.85 10.06 24.88
C LEU A 49 -13.52 10.28 23.39
N ALA A 50 -14.42 10.92 22.65
CA ALA A 50 -14.16 11.26 21.25
C ALA A 50 -13.05 12.31 21.11
N ARG A 51 -12.99 13.29 22.05
CA ARG A 51 -11.92 14.30 22.07
C ARG A 51 -10.59 13.67 22.48
N GLU A 52 -10.54 12.90 23.56
CA GLU A 52 -9.33 12.20 24.03
C GLU A 52 -8.77 11.25 22.96
N ASN A 53 -9.64 10.47 22.29
CA ASN A 53 -9.24 9.63 21.18
C ASN A 53 -8.76 10.45 19.97
N GLY A 54 -9.41 11.59 19.69
CA GLY A 54 -8.99 12.47 18.60
C GLY A 54 -7.64 13.12 18.86
N GLU A 55 -7.36 13.55 20.11
CA GLU A 55 -6.07 14.12 20.51
C GLU A 55 -4.95 13.04 20.47
N MET A 56 -5.21 11.83 20.96
CA MET A 56 -4.26 10.69 20.87
C MET A 56 -3.95 10.33 19.42
N LEU A 57 -4.97 10.24 18.56
CA LEU A 57 -4.79 9.94 17.14
C LEU A 57 -3.99 11.04 16.44
N ALA A 58 -4.25 12.31 16.75
CA ALA A 58 -3.50 13.44 16.19
C ALA A 58 -2.03 13.44 16.62
N GLU A 59 -1.72 13.13 17.88
CA GLU A 59 -0.34 12.99 18.37
C GLU A 59 0.38 11.79 17.74
N GLU A 60 -0.31 10.67 17.52
CA GLU A 60 0.24 9.51 16.84
C GLU A 60 0.48 9.80 15.36
N GLU A 61 -0.45 10.49 14.69
CA GLU A 61 -0.28 10.93 13.29
C GLU A 61 0.89 11.90 13.13
N GLU A 62 1.06 12.85 14.04
CA GLU A 62 2.18 13.80 14.01
C GLU A 62 3.52 13.09 14.21
N LYS A 63 3.64 12.19 15.19
CA LYS A 63 4.83 11.37 15.40
C LYS A 63 5.13 10.47 14.20
N LEU A 64 4.10 9.89 13.58
CA LEU A 64 4.24 9.05 12.41
C LEU A 64 4.67 9.87 11.18
N ALA A 65 4.15 11.08 11.03
CA ALA A 65 4.54 12.00 9.96
C ALA A 65 6.01 12.46 10.10
N GLU A 66 6.49 12.73 11.32
CA GLU A 66 7.90 13.02 11.56
C GLU A 66 8.81 11.82 11.21
N GLN A 67 8.41 10.59 11.58
CA GLN A 67 9.15 9.38 11.24
C GLN A 67 9.13 9.05 9.74
N ASN A 68 8.11 9.44 9.04
CA ASN A 68 7.88 9.14 7.63
C ASN A 68 8.25 10.29 6.68
N HIS A 69 9.06 11.24 7.12
CA HIS A 69 9.53 12.36 6.29
C HIS A 69 8.41 13.15 5.59
N GLY A 70 7.29 13.35 6.28
CA GLY A 70 6.13 14.07 5.75
C GLY A 70 5.23 13.26 4.80
N LEU A 71 5.48 11.95 4.66
CA LEU A 71 4.59 11.06 3.90
C LEU A 71 3.30 10.80 4.66
N LYS A 72 2.17 10.83 3.94
CA LYS A 72 0.88 10.44 4.49
C LYS A 72 0.53 9.02 4.07
N PHE A 73 0.21 8.18 5.04
CA PHE A 73 -0.15 6.78 4.83
C PHE A 73 -1.65 6.57 5.01
N ALA A 74 -2.23 5.79 4.11
CA ALA A 74 -3.54 5.20 4.29
C ALA A 74 -3.48 3.72 3.91
N ILE A 75 -3.71 2.83 4.88
CA ILE A 75 -3.73 1.38 4.66
C ILE A 75 -5.17 0.89 4.73
N ARG A 76 -5.63 0.32 3.63
CA ARG A 76 -6.97 -0.24 3.53
C ARG A 76 -6.89 -1.77 3.48
N PRO A 77 -7.36 -2.48 4.51
CA PRO A 77 -7.45 -3.93 4.46
C PRO A 77 -8.50 -4.37 3.45
N ILE A 78 -8.15 -5.36 2.64
CA ILE A 78 -9.07 -6.11 1.79
C ILE A 78 -9.05 -7.53 2.35
N LYS A 79 -10.17 -8.08 2.67
CA LYS A 79 -10.40 -9.38 3.30
C LYS A 79 -9.15 -10.19 3.74
N ASP A 80 -8.22 -10.48 2.81
CA ASP A 80 -7.04 -11.30 3.06
C ASP A 80 -5.71 -10.55 2.77
N PHE A 81 -5.75 -9.27 2.41
CA PHE A 81 -4.58 -8.43 2.12
C PHE A 81 -4.91 -6.94 2.28
N SER A 82 -3.88 -6.10 2.18
CA SER A 82 -4.01 -4.65 2.27
C SER A 82 -3.47 -3.97 1.03
N ILE A 83 -4.00 -2.80 0.70
CA ILE A 83 -3.43 -1.88 -0.27
C ILE A 83 -3.02 -0.63 0.49
N GLY A 84 -1.75 -0.25 0.40
CA GLY A 84 -1.25 0.99 0.94
C GLY A 84 -1.35 2.11 -0.08
N ARG A 85 -1.80 3.30 0.35
CA ARG A 85 -1.79 4.54 -0.42
C ARG A 85 -0.93 5.56 0.34
N ILE A 86 0.10 6.05 -0.32
CA ILE A 86 1.08 6.97 0.25
C ILE A 86 1.06 8.25 -0.60
N GLU A 87 1.03 9.40 0.04
CA GLU A 87 1.11 10.70 -0.61
C GLU A 87 2.51 11.28 -0.43
N PHE A 88 3.14 11.61 -1.54
CA PHE A 88 4.44 12.29 -1.59
C PHE A 88 4.23 13.79 -1.75
N PRO A 89 5.06 14.63 -1.12
CA PRO A 89 5.13 16.04 -1.43
C PRO A 89 5.43 16.29 -2.91
N LEU A 90 4.76 17.26 -3.52
CA LEU A 90 4.92 17.54 -4.96
C LEU A 90 6.34 18.00 -5.32
N GLU A 91 7.04 18.64 -4.39
CA GLU A 91 8.43 19.06 -4.55
C GLU A 91 9.35 17.85 -4.79
N ILE A 92 9.10 16.73 -4.10
CA ILE A 92 9.86 15.47 -4.32
C ILE A 92 9.51 14.88 -5.70
N ILE A 93 8.26 14.99 -6.13
CA ILE A 93 7.84 14.53 -7.45
C ILE A 93 8.55 15.34 -8.55
N ASP A 94 8.68 16.64 -8.38
CA ASP A 94 9.40 17.51 -9.31
C ASP A 94 10.90 17.14 -9.38
N GLU A 95 11.56 16.90 -8.24
CA GLU A 95 12.95 16.45 -8.17
C GLU A 95 13.15 15.08 -8.87
N ILE A 96 12.23 14.13 -8.65
CA ILE A 96 12.27 12.83 -9.33
C ILE A 96 12.09 13.00 -10.85
N ASN A 97 11.14 13.82 -11.28
CA ASN A 97 10.92 14.10 -12.69
C ASN A 97 12.13 14.77 -13.33
N ASP A 98 12.75 15.75 -12.67
CA ASP A 98 13.95 16.41 -13.15
C ASP A 98 15.12 15.41 -13.31
N HIS A 99 15.29 14.49 -12.36
CA HIS A 99 16.30 13.43 -12.47
C HIS A 99 15.98 12.48 -13.64
N ILE A 100 14.72 12.10 -13.82
CA ILE A 100 14.30 11.25 -14.92
C ILE A 100 14.58 11.94 -16.26
N ASP A 101 14.18 13.20 -16.40
CA ASP A 101 14.31 13.95 -17.65
C ASP A 101 15.79 14.24 -18.01
N ASN A 102 16.64 14.51 -17.01
CA ASN A 102 18.03 14.91 -17.23
C ASN A 102 19.04 13.75 -17.19
N VAL A 103 18.71 12.62 -16.55
CA VAL A 103 19.65 11.51 -16.35
C VAL A 103 19.12 10.19 -16.92
N ILE A 104 17.91 9.75 -16.52
CA ILE A 104 17.40 8.43 -16.88
C ILE A 104 17.05 8.35 -18.37
N ILE A 105 16.28 9.31 -18.89
CA ILE A 105 15.91 9.33 -20.31
C ILE A 105 17.14 9.45 -21.23
N PRO A 106 18.11 10.35 -20.96
CA PRO A 106 19.33 10.41 -21.76
C PRO A 106 20.18 9.14 -21.72
N ALA A 107 20.26 8.47 -20.56
CA ALA A 107 20.97 7.19 -20.42
C ALA A 107 20.30 6.07 -21.21
N ASN A 108 18.97 6.14 -21.38
CA ASN A 108 18.16 5.22 -22.18
C ASN A 108 18.43 3.73 -21.92
N LYS A 109 18.71 3.38 -20.65
CA LYS A 109 18.94 1.98 -20.25
C LYS A 109 17.60 1.26 -20.14
N SER A 110 17.34 0.35 -21.06
CA SER A 110 16.08 -0.39 -21.11
C SER A 110 15.90 -1.28 -19.89
N PHE A 111 14.68 -1.33 -19.37
CA PHE A 111 14.21 -2.30 -18.36
C PHE A 111 13.12 -3.22 -18.96
N ALA A 112 12.95 -3.21 -20.27
CA ALA A 112 11.84 -3.85 -20.97
C ALA A 112 11.92 -5.37 -21.12
N ASP A 113 13.03 -6.02 -20.73
CA ASP A 113 13.22 -7.47 -20.91
C ASP A 113 12.18 -8.31 -20.13
N GLY A 114 11.61 -7.76 -19.06
CA GLY A 114 10.52 -8.37 -18.29
C GLY A 114 9.13 -7.84 -18.63
N LEU A 115 9.01 -6.98 -19.63
CA LEU A 115 7.75 -6.32 -19.96
C LEU A 115 6.76 -7.30 -20.61
N VAL A 116 5.64 -7.54 -19.94
CA VAL A 116 4.53 -8.35 -20.49
C VAL A 116 3.73 -7.54 -21.51
N GLY A 117 3.73 -6.20 -21.39
CA GLY A 117 2.95 -5.27 -22.20
C GLY A 117 3.60 -4.89 -23.52
N GLN A 118 2.77 -4.34 -24.39
CA GLN A 118 3.22 -3.57 -25.54
C GLN A 118 3.12 -2.10 -25.18
N LEU A 119 4.25 -1.51 -24.81
CA LEU A 119 4.44 -0.10 -25.06
C LEU A 119 4.68 -0.01 -26.58
N LYS A 120 3.96 0.87 -27.28
CA LYS A 120 4.25 1.12 -28.67
C LYS A 120 5.73 1.45 -28.79
N ASN A 121 6.45 0.65 -29.53
CA ASN A 121 7.88 0.78 -29.72
C ASN A 121 8.21 1.94 -30.70
N ASP A 122 7.49 3.06 -30.52
CA ASP A 122 7.89 4.32 -31.07
C ASP A 122 8.85 4.99 -30.08
N LYS A 123 9.66 5.92 -30.54
CA LYS A 123 10.81 6.48 -29.79
C LYS A 123 10.49 7.17 -28.44
N LYS A 124 9.26 7.10 -27.95
CA LYS A 124 8.78 7.80 -26.76
C LYS A 124 8.34 6.87 -25.64
N SER A 125 7.65 5.76 -25.95
CA SER A 125 7.19 4.80 -24.98
C SER A 125 8.33 3.92 -24.51
N ALA A 126 8.61 3.88 -23.22
CA ALA A 126 9.73 3.12 -22.67
C ALA A 126 9.49 2.65 -21.24
N GLN A 127 10.16 1.55 -20.88
CA GLN A 127 10.53 1.23 -19.52
C GLN A 127 12.03 1.39 -19.38
N LEU A 128 12.46 2.23 -18.45
CA LEU A 128 13.87 2.53 -18.24
C LEU A 128 14.29 2.17 -16.83
N ASP A 129 15.48 1.60 -16.71
CA ASP A 129 16.10 1.28 -15.44
C ASP A 129 16.31 2.56 -14.62
N PHE A 130 15.94 2.51 -13.34
CA PHE A 130 16.19 3.57 -12.38
C PHE A 130 17.21 3.05 -11.36
N PRO A 131 18.51 3.38 -11.50
CA PRO A 131 19.57 2.81 -10.68
C PRO A 131 19.43 3.20 -9.21
N LEU A 132 19.23 2.21 -8.34
CA LEU A 132 19.10 2.39 -6.90
C LEU A 132 20.45 2.66 -6.20
N ASP A 133 21.57 2.53 -6.91
CA ASP A 133 22.93 2.82 -6.46
C ASP A 133 23.42 4.22 -6.86
N SER A 134 22.63 4.99 -7.61
CA SER A 134 22.89 6.42 -7.89
C SER A 134 22.59 7.28 -6.66
N ASP A 135 23.12 8.52 -6.60
CA ASP A 135 22.91 9.42 -5.47
C ASP A 135 21.43 9.65 -5.14
N VAL A 136 20.59 9.85 -6.15
CA VAL A 136 19.13 9.97 -5.99
C VAL A 136 18.50 8.60 -5.68
N GLY A 137 18.99 7.55 -6.32
CA GLY A 137 18.53 6.18 -6.13
C GLY A 137 18.70 5.69 -4.69
N VAL A 138 19.84 5.95 -4.06
CA VAL A 138 20.13 5.58 -2.66
C VAL A 138 19.15 6.28 -1.70
N GLN A 139 18.87 7.56 -1.92
CA GLN A 139 17.92 8.31 -1.10
C GLN A 139 16.49 7.73 -1.26
N LEU A 140 16.03 7.51 -2.49
CA LEU A 140 14.73 6.93 -2.75
C LEU A 140 14.63 5.48 -2.24
N LYS A 141 15.69 4.67 -2.38
CA LYS A 141 15.74 3.32 -1.83
C LYS A 141 15.47 3.33 -0.33
N THR A 142 16.12 4.22 0.42
CA THR A 142 15.93 4.35 1.87
C THR A 142 14.46 4.67 2.21
N VAL A 143 13.85 5.62 1.48
CA VAL A 143 12.44 5.98 1.65
C VAL A 143 11.53 4.80 1.32
N PHE A 144 11.77 4.11 0.21
CA PHE A 144 10.95 2.97 -0.21
C PHE A 144 11.05 1.79 0.77
N GLU A 145 12.22 1.51 1.32
CA GLU A 145 12.39 0.48 2.35
C GLU A 145 11.62 0.83 3.63
N GLN A 146 11.64 2.09 4.05
CA GLN A 146 10.82 2.55 5.17
C GLN A 146 9.32 2.46 4.88
N ILE A 147 8.89 2.77 3.66
CA ILE A 147 7.49 2.59 3.22
C ILE A 147 7.09 1.12 3.30
N GLY A 148 7.90 0.21 2.78
CA GLY A 148 7.64 -1.23 2.84
C GLY A 148 7.50 -1.74 4.28
N LYS A 149 8.41 -1.34 5.16
CA LYS A 149 8.36 -1.66 6.60
C LYS A 149 7.09 -1.12 7.27
N THR A 150 6.75 0.13 7.02
CA THR A 150 5.53 0.76 7.54
C THR A 150 4.27 0.06 7.04
N TYR A 151 4.22 -0.29 5.76
CA TYR A 151 3.12 -1.03 5.17
C TYR A 151 2.92 -2.40 5.83
N LEU A 152 3.98 -3.15 6.08
CA LEU A 152 3.91 -4.45 6.75
C LEU A 152 3.45 -4.27 8.20
N LYS A 153 3.94 -3.26 8.89
CA LYS A 153 3.55 -2.98 10.27
C LYS A 153 2.08 -2.61 10.41
N GLN A 154 1.60 -1.68 9.58
CA GLN A 154 0.23 -1.17 9.66
C GLN A 154 -0.79 -2.13 9.02
N GLY A 155 -0.45 -2.74 7.90
CA GLY A 155 -1.37 -3.59 7.14
C GLY A 155 -1.47 -5.02 7.64
N TYR A 156 -0.42 -5.53 8.33
CA TYR A 156 -0.30 -6.94 8.72
C TYR A 156 0.17 -7.15 10.16
N GLU A 157 0.36 -6.08 10.93
CA GLU A 157 0.93 -6.13 12.29
C GLU A 157 2.30 -6.85 12.34
N ARG A 158 3.02 -6.83 11.21
CA ARG A 158 4.27 -7.55 11.02
C ARG A 158 5.45 -6.61 11.08
N ASP A 159 6.38 -6.86 11.99
CA ASP A 159 7.63 -6.14 12.12
C ASP A 159 8.71 -6.85 11.31
N SER A 160 8.85 -6.46 10.06
CA SER A 160 9.77 -7.06 9.09
C SER A 160 10.54 -5.97 8.37
N ASP A 161 11.80 -6.23 8.07
CA ASP A 161 12.58 -5.39 7.18
C ASP A 161 12.25 -5.67 5.71
N THR A 162 12.44 -4.68 4.87
CA THR A 162 12.25 -4.77 3.44
C THR A 162 13.46 -4.24 2.70
N GLU A 163 13.75 -4.83 1.55
CA GLU A 163 14.78 -4.38 0.63
C GLU A 163 14.16 -4.02 -0.70
N CYS A 164 14.22 -2.75 -1.10
CA CYS A 164 13.86 -2.33 -2.46
C CYS A 164 15.01 -2.73 -3.41
N PHE A 165 14.77 -3.76 -4.24
CA PHE A 165 15.83 -4.33 -5.07
C PHE A 165 15.70 -3.99 -6.56
N GLN A 166 14.54 -3.50 -7.00
CA GLN A 166 14.28 -3.06 -8.37
C GLN A 166 13.49 -1.77 -8.40
N CYS A 167 13.86 -0.89 -9.32
CA CYS A 167 13.13 0.35 -9.59
C CYS A 167 13.24 0.68 -11.09
N TRP A 168 12.13 1.10 -11.72
CA TRP A 168 12.11 1.47 -13.13
C TRP A 168 11.04 2.51 -13.44
N THR A 169 11.26 3.30 -14.47
CA THR A 169 10.28 4.26 -14.97
C THR A 169 9.41 3.65 -16.06
N ASN A 170 8.16 4.06 -16.12
CA ASN A 170 7.24 3.75 -17.21
C ASN A 170 6.82 5.04 -17.88
N HIS A 171 7.07 5.14 -19.18
CA HIS A 171 6.71 6.25 -20.05
C HIS A 171 5.66 5.76 -21.06
N ALA A 172 4.39 6.11 -20.84
CA ALA A 172 3.27 5.66 -21.66
C ALA A 172 2.60 6.84 -22.37
N TYR A 173 2.20 6.62 -23.59
CA TYR A 173 1.50 7.56 -24.46
C TYR A 173 0.19 6.97 -24.97
N ALA A 174 -0.57 7.74 -25.75
CA ALA A 174 -1.87 7.34 -26.25
C ALA A 174 -1.88 5.94 -26.89
N GLY A 175 -2.70 5.05 -26.34
CA GLY A 175 -2.85 3.67 -26.77
C GLY A 175 -1.87 2.67 -26.15
N ASP A 176 -0.90 3.13 -25.34
CA ASP A 176 -0.03 2.24 -24.56
C ASP A 176 -0.78 1.64 -23.40
N PHE A 177 -0.48 0.39 -23.09
CA PHE A 177 -1.10 -0.35 -21.97
C PHE A 177 -0.14 -1.39 -21.41
N ASN A 178 -0.35 -1.78 -20.16
CA ASN A 178 0.32 -2.93 -19.56
C ASN A 178 -0.75 -3.97 -19.24
N PRO A 179 -0.68 -5.17 -19.85
CA PRO A 179 -1.70 -6.19 -19.67
C PRO A 179 -1.71 -6.77 -18.26
N TYR A 180 -2.67 -7.60 -18.00
CA TYR A 180 -2.87 -8.35 -16.76
C TYR A 180 -1.63 -9.18 -16.38
N HIS A 181 -0.99 -8.85 -15.25
CA HIS A 181 0.23 -9.48 -14.77
C HIS A 181 0.36 -9.36 -13.24
N ASP A 182 1.35 -10.03 -12.67
CA ASP A 182 1.85 -9.86 -11.31
C ASP A 182 3.37 -9.94 -11.29
N HIS A 183 3.96 -9.77 -10.11
CA HIS A 183 5.41 -9.84 -9.89
C HIS A 183 5.81 -11.01 -8.98
N GLY A 184 4.90 -11.95 -8.74
CA GLY A 184 5.07 -13.04 -7.77
C GLY A 184 6.17 -14.06 -8.08
N VAL A 185 6.69 -14.05 -9.31
CA VAL A 185 7.78 -14.96 -9.71
C VAL A 185 9.18 -14.48 -9.31
N GLN A 186 9.32 -13.23 -8.88
CA GLN A 186 10.61 -12.60 -8.61
C GLN A 186 11.06 -12.76 -7.15
N THR A 187 10.14 -12.97 -6.24
CA THR A 187 10.42 -13.12 -4.81
C THR A 187 9.49 -14.14 -4.17
N MET A 188 9.92 -14.81 -3.12
CA MET A 188 9.08 -15.76 -2.36
C MET A 188 8.05 -15.04 -1.50
N ALA A 189 8.42 -13.89 -0.93
CA ALA A 189 7.51 -12.97 -0.28
C ALA A 189 7.99 -11.56 -0.60
N GLY A 190 7.18 -10.83 -1.30
CA GLY A 190 7.56 -9.51 -1.76
C GLY A 190 6.38 -8.58 -1.86
N LEU A 191 6.74 -7.34 -2.07
CA LEU A 191 5.80 -6.25 -2.30
C LEU A 191 6.09 -5.67 -3.68
N SER A 192 5.07 -5.09 -4.28
CA SER A 192 5.15 -4.28 -5.48
C SER A 192 4.46 -2.96 -5.26
N GLY A 193 4.88 -1.94 -5.99
CA GLY A 193 4.25 -0.64 -5.93
C GLY A 193 4.62 0.23 -7.12
N PHE A 194 3.91 1.31 -7.23
CA PHE A 194 4.20 2.34 -8.22
C PHE A 194 3.75 3.71 -7.72
N LEU A 195 4.52 4.73 -8.10
CA LEU A 195 4.30 6.13 -7.80
C LEU A 195 3.96 6.86 -9.10
N TRP A 196 2.83 7.55 -9.18
CA TRP A 196 2.49 8.36 -10.34
C TRP A 196 3.21 9.70 -10.30
N LEU A 197 3.94 9.99 -11.37
CA LEU A 197 4.80 11.16 -11.49
C LEU A 197 4.26 12.23 -12.45
N LYS A 198 3.49 11.80 -13.45
CA LYS A 198 2.94 12.69 -14.48
C LYS A 198 1.68 12.09 -15.10
N ASN A 199 0.69 12.90 -15.35
CA ASN A 199 -0.53 12.51 -16.04
C ASN A 199 -0.85 13.46 -17.17
N PRO A 200 -1.38 12.96 -18.30
CA PRO A 200 -1.94 13.82 -19.34
C PRO A 200 -3.30 14.41 -18.91
N GLU A 201 -3.62 15.58 -19.40
CA GLU A 201 -4.85 16.31 -19.04
C GLU A 201 -6.14 15.49 -19.28
N CYS A 202 -6.14 14.62 -20.29
CA CYS A 202 -7.29 13.74 -20.58
C CYS A 202 -7.60 12.76 -19.45
N ILE A 203 -6.59 12.31 -18.69
CA ILE A 203 -6.79 11.45 -17.50
C ILE A 203 -7.18 12.32 -16.29
N GLU A 204 -6.57 13.47 -16.12
CA GLU A 204 -6.85 14.34 -14.96
C GLU A 204 -8.31 14.80 -14.91
N LYS A 205 -8.95 15.00 -16.06
CA LYS A 205 -10.36 15.41 -16.19
C LYS A 205 -11.37 14.29 -15.90
N LEU A 206 -10.94 13.03 -15.81
CA LEU A 206 -11.85 11.92 -15.53
C LEU A 206 -12.31 11.93 -14.06
N ASP A 207 -13.51 11.40 -13.81
CA ASP A 207 -14.02 11.17 -12.47
C ASP A 207 -13.23 10.05 -11.78
N SER A 208 -12.87 10.23 -10.52
CA SER A 208 -12.20 9.20 -9.71
C SER A 208 -13.12 8.02 -9.35
N ASN A 209 -14.43 8.26 -9.33
CA ASN A 209 -15.46 7.26 -9.08
C ASN A 209 -16.44 7.18 -10.27
N PRO A 210 -16.00 6.64 -11.41
CA PRO A 210 -16.86 6.57 -12.58
C PRO A 210 -18.13 5.77 -12.26
N ALA A 211 -19.26 6.25 -12.77
CA ALA A 211 -20.53 5.54 -12.69
C ALA A 211 -20.39 4.12 -13.28
N PRO A 212 -21.32 3.17 -12.97
CA PRO A 212 -21.20 1.77 -13.39
C PRO A 212 -20.75 1.65 -14.84
N MET A 213 -19.61 1.00 -15.05
CA MET A 213 -18.79 1.06 -16.27
C MET A 213 -19.45 0.54 -17.56
N HIS A 214 -20.48 -0.25 -17.46
CA HIS A 214 -21.13 -0.85 -18.63
C HIS A 214 -21.83 0.14 -19.58
N ASN A 215 -21.87 1.43 -19.21
CA ASN A 215 -22.51 2.49 -20.02
C ASN A 215 -21.59 3.69 -20.31
N ALA A 216 -20.31 3.64 -19.94
CA ALA A 216 -19.43 4.79 -20.03
C ALA A 216 -18.15 4.44 -20.80
N SER A 217 -18.12 4.78 -22.09
CA SER A 217 -16.90 4.65 -22.90
C SER A 217 -15.84 5.65 -22.44
N GLY A 218 -14.61 5.18 -22.19
CA GLY A 218 -13.47 6.02 -21.83
C GLY A 218 -13.44 6.50 -20.39
N SER A 219 -14.37 6.09 -19.54
CA SER A 219 -14.46 6.57 -18.15
C SER A 219 -13.33 6.13 -17.23
N VAL A 220 -12.55 5.14 -17.65
CA VAL A 220 -11.40 4.58 -16.91
C VAL A 220 -10.12 4.56 -17.76
N ASP A 221 -10.07 5.37 -18.80
CA ASP A 221 -8.90 5.48 -19.67
C ASP A 221 -7.66 5.86 -18.84
N GLY A 222 -6.58 5.10 -19.00
CA GLY A 222 -5.33 5.29 -18.26
C GLY A 222 -5.34 4.87 -16.80
N PHE A 223 -6.46 4.35 -16.26
CA PHE A 223 -6.53 3.87 -14.89
C PHE A 223 -5.72 2.58 -14.70
N THR A 224 -5.31 2.34 -13.47
CA THR A 224 -4.79 1.05 -13.06
C THR A 224 -5.93 0.22 -12.49
N GLN A 225 -6.10 -1.00 -13.00
CA GLN A 225 -7.05 -1.96 -12.45
C GLN A 225 -6.29 -2.95 -11.56
N LEU A 226 -6.73 -3.08 -10.31
CA LEU A 226 -6.27 -4.07 -9.34
C LEU A 226 -7.30 -5.18 -9.28
N ILE A 227 -6.86 -6.46 -9.29
CA ILE A 227 -7.75 -7.61 -9.45
C ILE A 227 -7.35 -8.71 -8.45
N TRP A 228 -8.30 -9.12 -7.58
CA TRP A 228 -8.07 -10.16 -6.56
C TRP A 228 -9.13 -11.26 -6.58
N GLY A 229 -9.96 -11.30 -7.61
CA GLY A 229 -10.95 -12.36 -7.81
C GLY A 229 -11.64 -12.26 -9.15
N THR A 230 -12.79 -12.89 -9.27
CA THR A 230 -13.52 -13.05 -10.55
C THR A 230 -14.76 -12.18 -10.66
N THR A 231 -15.14 -11.46 -9.60
CA THR A 231 -16.37 -10.66 -9.54
C THR A 231 -16.04 -9.21 -9.79
N THR A 232 -16.59 -8.64 -10.85
CA THR A 232 -16.31 -7.28 -11.31
C THR A 232 -16.94 -6.19 -10.45
N ARG A 233 -17.96 -6.49 -9.66
CA ARG A 233 -18.62 -5.50 -8.81
C ARG A 233 -19.26 -6.15 -7.59
N LYS A 234 -19.51 -5.32 -6.58
CA LYS A 234 -20.32 -5.70 -5.43
C LYS A 234 -21.76 -5.86 -5.87
N ASP A 235 -22.29 -7.07 -5.72
CA ASP A 235 -23.71 -7.35 -5.92
C ASP A 235 -24.32 -7.75 -4.57
N VAL A 236 -25.12 -6.84 -4.01
CA VAL A 236 -25.74 -7.04 -2.69
C VAL A 236 -26.79 -8.14 -2.73
N LEU A 237 -27.48 -8.31 -3.85
CA LEU A 237 -28.51 -9.35 -4.01
C LEU A 237 -27.90 -10.74 -4.16
N ALA A 238 -26.80 -10.85 -4.89
CA ALA A 238 -26.06 -12.09 -5.07
C ALA A 238 -25.01 -12.33 -3.97
N LEU A 239 -24.90 -11.45 -2.96
CA LEU A 239 -23.94 -11.50 -1.86
C LEU A 239 -22.47 -11.52 -2.33
N HIS A 240 -22.19 -10.93 -3.49
CA HIS A 240 -20.84 -10.86 -4.05
C HIS A 240 -20.07 -9.66 -3.47
N SER A 241 -18.86 -9.92 -3.00
CA SER A 241 -17.89 -8.86 -2.70
C SER A 241 -17.25 -8.38 -3.98
N GLN A 242 -16.91 -7.09 -4.04
CA GLN A 242 -16.07 -6.55 -5.11
C GLN A 242 -14.70 -7.20 -5.05
N THR A 243 -14.17 -7.65 -6.19
CA THR A 243 -12.87 -8.32 -6.30
C THR A 243 -11.95 -7.65 -7.33
N GLU A 244 -12.28 -6.46 -7.73
CA GLU A 244 -11.45 -5.59 -8.56
C GLU A 244 -11.69 -4.12 -8.22
N GLU A 245 -10.76 -3.27 -8.57
CA GLU A 245 -10.85 -1.83 -8.39
C GLU A 245 -10.12 -1.11 -9.51
N TYR A 246 -10.73 -0.03 -10.00
CA TYR A 246 -10.11 0.90 -10.94
C TYR A 246 -9.62 2.12 -10.18
N VAL A 247 -8.31 2.32 -10.19
CA VAL A 247 -7.68 3.42 -9.49
C VAL A 247 -7.22 4.46 -10.49
N LYS A 248 -7.77 5.67 -10.36
CA LYS A 248 -7.34 6.82 -11.16
C LYS A 248 -5.90 7.19 -10.79
N PRO A 249 -5.01 7.40 -11.76
CA PRO A 249 -3.69 7.95 -11.48
C PRO A 249 -3.80 9.36 -10.87
N GLU A 250 -3.12 9.59 -9.77
CA GLU A 250 -2.99 10.88 -9.11
C GLU A 250 -1.50 11.19 -8.91
N VAL A 251 -1.02 12.33 -9.43
CA VAL A 251 0.39 12.71 -9.31
C VAL A 251 0.76 12.87 -7.83
N GLY A 252 1.88 12.28 -7.43
CA GLY A 252 2.34 12.24 -6.04
C GLY A 252 1.76 11.10 -5.20
N VAL A 253 0.84 10.31 -5.75
CA VAL A 253 0.29 9.16 -5.05
C VAL A 253 1.04 7.89 -5.44
N MET A 254 1.41 7.11 -4.44
CA MET A 254 2.00 5.78 -4.56
C MET A 254 1.01 4.74 -4.05
N LEU A 255 0.92 3.61 -4.75
CA LEU A 255 0.30 2.39 -4.24
C LEU A 255 1.37 1.34 -3.93
N ILE A 256 1.16 0.60 -2.83
CA ILE A 256 1.95 -0.56 -2.44
C ILE A 256 1.02 -1.71 -2.07
N PHE A 257 1.37 -2.92 -2.48
CA PHE A 257 0.55 -4.12 -2.32
C PHE A 257 1.42 -5.39 -2.41
N PRO A 258 0.89 -6.57 -2.04
CA PRO A 258 1.62 -7.83 -2.21
C PRO A 258 1.94 -8.09 -3.69
N ASN A 259 3.14 -8.58 -3.97
CA ASN A 259 3.64 -8.80 -5.34
C ASN A 259 2.81 -9.77 -6.20
N TRP A 260 1.99 -10.61 -5.58
CA TRP A 260 1.08 -11.53 -6.27
C TRP A 260 -0.22 -10.87 -6.75
N LEU A 261 -0.51 -9.63 -6.28
CA LEU A 261 -1.75 -8.95 -6.68
C LEU A 261 -1.73 -8.64 -8.18
N LYS A 262 -2.68 -9.23 -8.86
CA LYS A 262 -2.86 -9.02 -10.29
C LYS A 262 -3.27 -7.58 -10.59
N HIS A 263 -2.66 -6.99 -11.60
CA HIS A 263 -3.00 -5.65 -12.03
C HIS A 263 -2.75 -5.46 -13.52
N GLN A 264 -3.37 -4.43 -14.07
CA GLN A 264 -3.14 -3.96 -15.44
C GLN A 264 -3.27 -2.45 -15.52
N VAL A 265 -2.67 -1.88 -16.54
CA VAL A 265 -2.79 -0.46 -16.87
C VAL A 265 -3.57 -0.32 -18.15
N LEU A 266 -4.72 0.35 -18.08
CA LEU A 266 -5.58 0.58 -19.24
C LEU A 266 -4.96 1.63 -20.16
N PRO A 267 -5.17 1.52 -21.48
CA PRO A 267 -4.76 2.55 -22.43
C PRO A 267 -5.55 3.85 -22.20
N PHE A 268 -4.98 4.96 -22.58
CA PHE A 268 -5.67 6.24 -22.70
C PHE A 268 -5.56 6.78 -24.13
N PHE A 269 -6.42 7.73 -24.49
CA PHE A 269 -6.49 8.30 -25.81
C PHE A 269 -6.52 9.83 -25.73
N GLY A 270 -5.35 10.45 -25.84
CA GLY A 270 -5.15 11.88 -25.74
C GLY A 270 -3.67 12.23 -25.84
N GLU A 271 -3.38 13.52 -25.93
CA GLU A 271 -2.00 13.99 -25.95
C GLU A 271 -1.40 14.03 -24.55
N GLY A 272 -0.09 13.82 -24.47
CA GLY A 272 0.69 13.90 -23.24
C GLY A 272 1.26 12.55 -22.82
N GLU A 273 2.02 12.58 -21.73
CA GLU A 273 2.71 11.44 -21.14
C GLU A 273 2.05 11.05 -19.82
N ARG A 274 1.81 9.74 -19.63
CA ARG A 274 1.58 9.14 -18.33
C ARG A 274 2.90 8.52 -17.86
N ARG A 275 3.45 9.06 -16.77
CA ARG A 275 4.71 8.59 -16.20
C ARG A 275 4.48 8.01 -14.82
N SER A 276 5.13 6.88 -14.53
CA SER A 276 5.18 6.31 -13.18
C SER A 276 6.56 5.74 -12.88
N LEU A 277 6.91 5.70 -11.60
CA LEU A 277 8.05 4.98 -11.07
C LEU A 277 7.53 3.72 -10.39
N ALA A 278 7.96 2.56 -10.85
CA ALA A 278 7.56 1.27 -10.30
C ALA A 278 8.73 0.62 -9.55
N MET A 279 8.42 -0.17 -8.53
CA MET A 279 9.42 -0.79 -7.69
C MET A 279 8.95 -2.11 -7.08
N ASN A 280 9.91 -2.97 -6.74
CA ASN A 280 9.69 -4.23 -6.06
C ASN A 280 10.54 -4.33 -4.80
N TRP A 281 9.99 -5.00 -3.78
CA TRP A 281 10.68 -5.26 -2.51
C TRP A 281 10.71 -6.74 -2.19
N ASN A 282 11.81 -7.16 -1.56
CA ASN A 282 11.89 -8.38 -0.78
C ASN A 282 11.48 -8.08 0.67
N VAL A 283 10.80 -9.02 1.30
CA VAL A 283 10.60 -9.04 2.77
C VAL A 283 11.70 -9.93 3.35
N THR A 284 12.65 -9.34 4.05
CA THR A 284 13.95 -9.96 4.32
C THR A 284 13.97 -11.03 5.42
N ASP A 285 13.01 -10.99 6.33
CA ASP A 285 12.87 -12.00 7.40
C ASP A 285 12.10 -13.26 6.97
N THR A 286 11.60 -13.29 5.73
CA THR A 286 10.82 -14.41 5.19
C THR A 286 11.64 -15.70 5.13
N GLU A 287 12.95 -15.58 4.91
CA GLU A 287 13.84 -16.73 4.89
C GLU A 287 13.83 -17.48 6.22
N GLN A 288 13.93 -16.78 7.35
CA GLN A 288 13.86 -17.40 8.68
C GLN A 288 12.51 -18.08 8.93
N GLN A 289 11.42 -17.44 8.49
CA GLN A 289 10.09 -18.01 8.63
C GLN A 289 9.89 -19.25 7.76
N LEU A 290 10.37 -19.21 6.52
CA LEU A 290 10.34 -20.37 5.64
C LEU A 290 11.12 -21.53 6.21
N ARG A 291 12.34 -21.30 6.71
CA ARG A 291 13.17 -22.31 7.35
C ARG A 291 12.47 -22.97 8.54
N ALA A 292 11.65 -22.22 9.29
CA ALA A 292 10.87 -22.75 10.41
C ALA A 292 9.76 -23.73 9.99
N PHE A 293 9.31 -23.69 8.75
CA PHE A 293 8.30 -24.59 8.20
C PHE A 293 8.88 -25.69 7.29
N MET A 294 10.17 -25.60 6.93
CA MET A 294 10.85 -26.59 6.10
C MET A 294 11.28 -27.79 6.93
N SER A 295 11.15 -28.99 6.37
CA SER A 295 11.85 -30.17 6.86
C SER A 295 13.37 -30.04 6.64
N GLU A 296 14.19 -30.81 7.38
CA GLU A 296 15.65 -30.80 7.20
C GLU A 296 16.06 -31.02 5.73
N ARG A 297 15.37 -31.91 5.02
CA ARG A 297 15.63 -32.20 3.61
C ARG A 297 15.33 -31.04 2.68
N GLU A 298 14.28 -30.29 2.96
CA GLU A 298 13.89 -29.08 2.20
C GLU A 298 14.87 -27.95 2.48
N THR A 299 15.30 -27.77 3.73
CA THR A 299 16.31 -26.79 4.12
C THR A 299 17.62 -27.03 3.38
N LEU A 300 18.10 -28.30 3.31
CA LEU A 300 19.33 -28.65 2.57
C LEU A 300 19.23 -28.30 1.08
N LYS A 301 18.10 -28.62 0.43
CA LYS A 301 17.87 -28.29 -0.97
C LYS A 301 17.81 -26.76 -1.21
N TYR A 302 17.25 -26.03 -0.26
CA TYR A 302 17.18 -24.58 -0.33
C TYR A 302 18.57 -23.95 -0.17
N ASP A 303 19.40 -24.46 0.73
CA ASP A 303 20.78 -24.02 0.91
C ASP A 303 21.64 -24.30 -0.34
N GLU A 304 21.47 -25.46 -0.96
CA GLU A 304 22.12 -25.81 -2.24
C GLU A 304 21.69 -24.82 -3.36
N TYR A 305 20.40 -24.49 -3.42
CA TYR A 305 19.88 -23.51 -4.37
C TYR A 305 20.47 -22.11 -4.14
N LEU A 306 20.54 -21.64 -2.90
CA LEU A 306 21.14 -20.34 -2.58
C LEU A 306 22.63 -20.29 -2.90
N ALA A 307 23.36 -21.39 -2.66
CA ALA A 307 24.78 -21.49 -3.00
C ALA A 307 25.00 -21.38 -4.52
N SER A 308 24.20 -22.09 -5.33
CA SER A 308 24.29 -22.03 -6.80
C SER A 308 24.01 -20.60 -7.34
N LYS A 309 23.10 -19.85 -6.71
CA LYS A 309 22.79 -18.46 -7.11
C LYS A 309 23.92 -17.47 -6.80
N LYS A 310 24.75 -17.73 -5.79
CA LYS A 310 25.92 -16.90 -5.49
C LYS A 310 27.05 -17.13 -6.50
N GLU A 311 27.24 -18.37 -6.94
CA GLU A 311 28.24 -18.71 -7.96
C GLU A 311 27.90 -18.15 -9.35
N ASP A 312 26.60 -17.97 -9.67
CA ASP A 312 26.14 -17.37 -10.93
C ASP A 312 26.32 -15.84 -10.98
N ASN A 313 26.55 -15.17 -9.85
CA ASN A 313 26.69 -13.70 -9.74
C ASN A 313 28.14 -13.23 -9.47
N GLU A 314 29.10 -14.14 -9.33
CA GLU A 314 30.56 -13.86 -9.29
C GLU A 314 31.20 -14.11 -10.68
#